data_4d1bca7f470daa86d313e9943e7ca76e
#
_entry.id   4d1bca7f470daa86d313e9943e7ca76e
#
_cell.length_a   1.000
_cell.length_b   1.000
_cell.length_c   1.000
_cell.angle_alpha   90.00
_cell.angle_beta   90.00
_cell.angle_gamma   90.00
#
_symmetry.space_group_name_H-M   'P 1'
#
loop_
_entity.id
_entity.type
_entity.pdbx_description
1 polymer ?
#
loop_
_entity_poly.entity_id
_entity_poly.type
_entity_poly.pdbx_seq_one_letter_code
_entity_poly.pdbx_strand_id
1 'polypeptide(L)'
;MNKKVTDPEYRLPVIEALANYGTITGGRSMPLTVTGVDWSSGQRNERYVLKWQNAHQLTRANLFNELVGAWIAKELDITCGDPVLINISPDFVEKVMAGQEGYKATKESIGINFGTLFISGLQPFYNQFKADEPNMVNQALMIFVFDMFVDNADR
;
A
#
# COMPACT_ATOMS: atom_id res chain seq x y z
N MET A 1 10.23 -13.51 8.64
CA MET A 1 9.98 -14.42 7.51
C MET A 1 8.63 -14.04 6.92
N ASN A 2 8.60 -13.61 5.66
CA ASN A 2 7.40 -13.06 5.05
C ASN A 2 6.45 -14.20 4.70
N LYS A 3 5.35 -14.38 5.46
CA LYS A 3 4.39 -15.47 5.24
C LYS A 3 3.64 -15.25 3.92
N LYS A 4 3.52 -16.30 3.12
CA LYS A 4 2.66 -16.30 1.92
C LYS A 4 1.19 -16.35 2.30
N VAL A 5 0.32 -15.92 1.40
CA VAL A 5 -1.14 -15.90 1.65
C VAL A 5 -1.69 -17.31 1.80
N THR A 6 -1.08 -18.28 1.14
CA THR A 6 -1.41 -19.72 1.24
C THR A 6 -0.92 -20.37 2.55
N ASP A 7 -0.09 -19.68 3.34
CA ASP A 7 0.31 -20.17 4.67
C ASP A 7 -0.89 -20.18 5.62
N PRO A 8 -1.20 -21.32 6.29
CA PRO A 8 -2.33 -21.40 7.23
C PRO A 8 -2.28 -20.40 8.39
N GLU A 9 -1.08 -19.92 8.71
CA GLU A 9 -0.88 -18.92 9.76
C GLU A 9 -0.88 -17.47 9.21
N TYR A 10 -1.06 -17.28 7.90
CA TYR A 10 -1.16 -15.93 7.36
C TYR A 10 -2.36 -15.20 7.96
N ARG A 11 -2.14 -13.97 8.32
CA ARG A 11 -3.20 -13.04 8.75
C ARG A 11 -2.95 -11.71 8.08
N LEU A 12 -4.00 -11.14 7.50
CA LEU A 12 -3.95 -9.78 6.95
C LEU A 12 -4.02 -8.80 8.13
N PRO A 13 -2.95 -8.01 8.39
CA PRO A 13 -2.95 -7.09 9.51
C PRO A 13 -4.02 -5.99 9.35
N VAL A 14 -4.61 -5.58 10.47
CA VAL A 14 -5.49 -4.42 10.54
C VAL A 14 -4.82 -3.35 11.39
N ILE A 15 -4.52 -2.23 10.76
CA ILE A 15 -3.77 -1.12 11.34
C ILE A 15 -4.72 0.01 11.69
N GLU A 16 -4.68 0.50 12.90
CA GLU A 16 -5.33 1.75 13.28
C GLU A 16 -4.42 2.93 12.94
N ALA A 17 -4.88 3.85 12.10
CA ALA A 17 -4.10 5.04 11.72
C ALA A 17 -3.97 6.00 12.92
N LEU A 18 -2.74 6.45 13.22
CA LEU A 18 -2.45 7.30 14.37
C LEU A 18 -1.86 8.67 14.01
N ALA A 19 -0.99 8.74 13.00
CA ALA A 19 -0.37 9.99 12.58
C ALA A 19 -0.21 10.07 11.07
N ASN A 20 -0.24 11.30 10.54
CA ASN A 20 -0.09 11.63 9.12
C ASN A 20 1.34 12.11 8.85
N TYR A 21 1.94 11.63 7.76
CA TYR A 21 3.26 12.04 7.25
C TYR A 21 3.19 12.67 5.85
N GLY A 22 2.00 13.01 5.37
CA GLY A 22 1.78 13.68 4.10
C GLY A 22 1.37 12.74 2.97
N THR A 23 0.99 13.36 1.86
CA THR A 23 0.60 12.68 0.63
C THR A 23 1.82 12.34 -0.22
N ILE A 24 1.75 11.21 -0.92
CA ILE A 24 2.75 10.86 -1.94
C ILE A 24 2.28 11.47 -3.26
N THR A 25 3.09 12.38 -3.80
CA THR A 25 2.83 13.03 -5.09
C THR A 25 3.36 12.18 -6.24
N GLY A 26 2.70 12.21 -7.38
CA GLY A 26 3.17 11.55 -8.62
C GLY A 26 2.29 10.42 -9.14
N GLY A 27 1.18 10.10 -8.49
CA GLY A 27 0.19 9.12 -8.97
C GLY A 27 -1.24 9.68 -8.94
N ARG A 28 -2.16 9.06 -9.69
CA ARG A 28 -3.57 9.47 -9.72
C ARG A 28 -4.26 9.34 -8.36
N SER A 29 -3.85 8.38 -7.55
CA SER A 29 -4.50 8.06 -6.28
C SER A 29 -4.03 8.92 -5.10
N MET A 30 -2.93 9.69 -5.25
CA MET A 30 -2.34 10.55 -4.22
C MET A 30 -2.39 9.92 -2.81
N PRO A 31 -1.79 8.73 -2.60
CA PRO A 31 -1.94 8.00 -1.36
C PRO A 31 -1.36 8.77 -0.17
N LEU A 32 -1.89 8.50 1.03
CA LEU A 32 -1.41 9.10 2.27
C LEU A 32 -0.37 8.20 2.95
N THR A 33 0.70 8.80 3.46
CA THR A 33 1.61 8.08 4.35
C THR A 33 1.18 8.28 5.80
N VAL A 34 0.92 7.17 6.50
CA VAL A 34 0.48 7.19 7.90
C VAL A 34 1.39 6.30 8.75
N THR A 35 1.46 6.58 10.05
CA THR A 35 1.86 5.56 11.03
C THR A 35 0.63 5.00 11.71
N GLY A 36 0.75 3.79 12.21
CA GLY A 36 -0.35 3.11 12.87
C GLY A 36 0.11 2.04 13.84
N VAL A 37 -0.85 1.38 14.44
CA VAL A 37 -0.66 0.25 15.34
C VAL A 37 -1.47 -0.94 14.86
N ASP A 38 -0.84 -2.09 14.77
CA ASP A 38 -1.52 -3.36 14.62
C ASP A 38 -1.95 -3.85 16.00
N TRP A 39 -3.24 -3.79 16.25
CA TRP A 39 -3.83 -4.21 17.52
C TRP A 39 -3.69 -5.71 17.79
N SER A 40 -3.50 -6.52 16.75
CA SER A 40 -3.36 -7.97 16.90
C SER A 40 -1.97 -8.40 17.36
N SER A 41 -0.92 -7.72 16.87
CA SER A 41 0.48 -8.03 17.19
C SER A 41 1.09 -7.08 18.22
N GLY A 42 0.45 -5.95 18.49
CA GLY A 42 1.00 -4.87 19.31
C GLY A 42 2.14 -4.09 18.65
N GLN A 43 2.45 -4.38 17.40
CA GLN A 43 3.48 -3.69 16.62
C GLN A 43 3.05 -2.25 16.37
N ARG A 44 3.95 -1.31 16.68
CA ARG A 44 3.65 0.13 16.65
C ARG A 44 4.65 0.88 15.80
N ASN A 45 4.21 2.06 15.31
CA ASN A 45 5.04 3.08 14.67
C ASN A 45 5.67 2.68 13.34
N GLU A 46 5.21 1.63 12.68
CA GLU A 46 5.56 1.41 11.29
C GLU A 46 4.82 2.40 10.40
N ARG A 47 5.44 2.72 9.27
CA ARG A 47 4.83 3.57 8.24
C ARG A 47 4.10 2.70 7.23
N TYR A 48 2.97 3.21 6.79
CA TYR A 48 2.12 2.56 5.79
C TYR A 48 1.73 3.56 4.70
N VAL A 49 1.54 3.05 3.50
CA VAL A 49 0.93 3.78 2.38
C VAL A 49 -0.54 3.43 2.36
N LEU A 50 -1.39 4.40 2.60
CA LEU A 50 -2.85 4.26 2.62
C LEU A 50 -3.43 4.70 1.28
N LYS A 51 -4.26 3.85 0.68
CA LYS A 51 -5.07 4.17 -0.49
C LYS A 51 -6.52 4.37 -0.07
N TRP A 52 -7.09 5.50 -0.47
CA TRP A 52 -8.45 5.92 -0.11
C TRP A 52 -9.51 4.99 -0.71
N GLN A 53 -10.56 4.66 0.05
CA GLN A 53 -11.65 3.83 -0.49
C GLN A 53 -12.72 4.59 -1.28
N ASN A 54 -12.83 5.91 -1.11
CA ASN A 54 -13.89 6.72 -1.70
C ASN A 54 -13.38 8.07 -2.25
N ALA A 55 -12.08 8.20 -2.51
CA ALA A 55 -11.48 9.43 -3.01
C ALA A 55 -10.70 9.19 -4.30
N HIS A 56 -10.48 10.24 -5.07
CA HIS A 56 -9.68 10.21 -6.30
C HIS A 56 -10.14 9.15 -7.32
N GLN A 57 -11.46 8.94 -7.45
CA GLN A 57 -12.07 7.94 -8.33
C GLN A 57 -11.83 6.47 -7.91
N LEU A 58 -11.23 6.24 -6.77
CA LEU A 58 -11.10 4.90 -6.22
C LEU A 58 -12.42 4.43 -5.60
N THR A 59 -12.74 3.17 -5.83
CA THR A 59 -13.90 2.49 -5.27
C THR A 59 -13.44 1.33 -4.40
N ARG A 60 -14.35 0.75 -3.62
CA ARG A 60 -14.05 -0.49 -2.87
C ARG A 60 -13.59 -1.63 -3.79
N ALA A 61 -14.13 -1.71 -5.01
CA ALA A 61 -13.70 -2.71 -5.99
C ALA A 61 -12.24 -2.51 -6.39
N ASN A 62 -11.81 -1.27 -6.63
CA ASN A 62 -10.40 -0.97 -6.92
C ASN A 62 -9.48 -1.38 -5.76
N LEU A 63 -9.87 -1.09 -4.50
CA LEU A 63 -9.08 -1.48 -3.33
C LEU A 63 -9.00 -3.00 -3.16
N PHE A 64 -10.08 -3.72 -3.49
CA PHE A 64 -10.07 -5.17 -3.50
C PHE A 64 -9.10 -5.71 -4.56
N ASN A 65 -9.11 -5.15 -5.77
CA ASN A 65 -8.17 -5.52 -6.83
C ASN A 65 -6.71 -5.26 -6.42
N GLU A 66 -6.43 -4.13 -5.75
CA GLU A 66 -5.12 -3.83 -5.20
C GLU A 66 -4.67 -4.89 -4.16
N LEU A 67 -5.57 -5.30 -3.27
CA LEU A 67 -5.30 -6.32 -2.28
C LEU A 67 -5.01 -7.68 -2.94
N VAL A 68 -5.84 -8.09 -3.89
CA VAL A 68 -5.66 -9.35 -4.63
C VAL A 68 -4.36 -9.31 -5.43
N GLY A 69 -4.06 -8.20 -6.09
CA GLY A 69 -2.80 -7.99 -6.80
C GLY A 69 -1.58 -8.13 -5.87
N ALA A 70 -1.63 -7.50 -4.69
CA ALA A 70 -0.57 -7.62 -3.69
C ALA A 70 -0.40 -9.07 -3.18
N TRP A 71 -1.50 -9.78 -2.99
CA TRP A 71 -1.45 -11.20 -2.60
C TRP A 71 -0.82 -12.09 -3.67
N ILE A 72 -1.20 -11.91 -4.94
CA ILE A 72 -0.60 -12.66 -6.05
C ILE A 72 0.89 -12.34 -6.17
N ALA A 73 1.27 -11.06 -6.05
CA ALA A 73 2.67 -10.65 -6.07
C ALA A 73 3.48 -11.36 -4.97
N LYS A 74 2.93 -11.45 -3.74
CA LYS A 74 3.57 -12.19 -2.63
C LYS A 74 3.72 -13.68 -2.92
N GLU A 75 2.72 -14.33 -3.49
CA GLU A 75 2.81 -15.75 -3.85
C GLU A 75 3.86 -16.02 -4.92
N LEU A 76 4.07 -15.07 -5.82
CA LEU A 76 5.07 -15.15 -6.89
C LEU A 76 6.46 -14.65 -6.48
N ASP A 77 6.68 -14.33 -5.18
CA ASP A 77 7.92 -13.77 -4.66
C ASP A 77 8.35 -12.46 -5.34
N ILE A 78 7.37 -11.70 -5.86
CA ILE A 78 7.60 -10.35 -6.38
C ILE A 78 7.71 -9.39 -5.19
N THR A 79 8.81 -8.63 -5.14
CA THR A 79 9.03 -7.66 -4.06
C THR A 79 8.00 -6.54 -4.13
N CYS A 80 7.14 -6.47 -3.12
CA CYS A 80 6.15 -5.41 -2.94
C CYS A 80 6.00 -5.09 -1.45
N GLY A 81 5.34 -3.97 -1.13
CA GLY A 81 4.97 -3.67 0.26
C GLY A 81 3.96 -4.69 0.79
N ASP A 82 4.16 -5.16 2.02
CA ASP A 82 3.23 -6.10 2.65
C ASP A 82 1.83 -5.48 2.73
N PRO A 83 0.79 -6.16 2.20
CA PRO A 83 -0.57 -5.66 2.22
C PRO A 83 -1.13 -5.63 3.65
N VAL A 84 -1.85 -4.56 3.95
CA VAL A 84 -2.54 -4.35 5.22
C VAL A 84 -3.91 -3.73 4.99
N LEU A 85 -4.81 -3.88 5.95
CA LEU A 85 -6.00 -3.05 6.05
C LEU A 85 -5.73 -1.90 7.01
N ILE A 86 -6.16 -0.68 6.67
CA ILE A 86 -5.95 0.50 7.51
C ILE A 86 -7.30 1.07 7.89
N ASN A 87 -7.57 1.10 9.19
CA ASN A 87 -8.76 1.73 9.73
C ASN A 87 -8.52 3.22 9.94
N ILE A 88 -9.39 4.04 9.34
CA ILE A 88 -9.46 5.48 9.58
C ILE A 88 -10.61 5.73 10.54
N SER A 89 -10.30 6.12 11.77
CA SER A 89 -11.30 6.50 12.76
C SER A 89 -11.78 7.94 12.56
N PRO A 90 -12.99 8.29 13.01
CA PRO A 90 -13.45 9.69 13.05
C PRO A 90 -12.48 10.58 13.83
N ASP A 91 -11.89 10.08 14.90
CA ASP A 91 -10.91 10.79 15.73
C ASP A 91 -9.64 11.12 14.94
N PHE A 92 -9.15 10.20 14.12
CA PHE A 92 -8.01 10.46 13.24
C PHE A 92 -8.32 11.61 12.26
N VAL A 93 -9.51 11.61 11.67
CA VAL A 93 -9.94 12.68 10.76
C VAL A 93 -9.96 14.03 11.45
N GLU A 94 -10.64 14.12 12.59
CA GLU A 94 -10.88 15.40 13.24
C GLU A 94 -9.67 15.94 14.04
N LYS A 95 -8.81 15.05 14.57
CA LYS A 95 -7.68 15.45 15.41
C LYS A 95 -6.34 15.50 14.66
N VAL A 96 -6.17 14.64 13.67
CA VAL A 96 -4.88 14.51 12.95
C VAL A 96 -4.94 15.15 11.56
N MET A 97 -6.05 14.99 10.85
CA MET A 97 -6.16 15.47 9.47
C MET A 97 -6.74 16.87 9.35
N ALA A 98 -7.31 17.45 10.43
CA ALA A 98 -7.91 18.79 10.38
C ALA A 98 -6.91 19.83 9.84
N GLY A 99 -7.29 20.52 8.75
CA GLY A 99 -6.44 21.51 8.09
C GLY A 99 -5.26 20.96 7.29
N GLN A 100 -5.12 19.64 7.21
CA GLN A 100 -4.06 19.00 6.43
C GLN A 100 -4.51 18.73 4.98
N GLU A 101 -3.53 18.61 4.09
CA GLU A 101 -3.79 18.08 2.74
C GLU A 101 -4.40 16.66 2.84
N GLY A 102 -5.40 16.38 1.99
CA GLY A 102 -6.11 15.10 2.01
C GLY A 102 -7.22 14.98 3.07
N TYR A 103 -7.51 16.03 3.86
CA TYR A 103 -8.59 16.00 4.88
C TYR A 103 -9.92 15.50 4.32
N LYS A 104 -10.37 16.07 3.18
CA LYS A 104 -11.64 15.69 2.56
C LYS A 104 -11.63 14.22 2.15
N ALA A 105 -10.58 13.76 1.49
CA ALA A 105 -10.44 12.38 1.07
C ALA A 105 -10.43 11.41 2.26
N THR A 106 -9.74 11.78 3.36
CA THR A 106 -9.72 11.00 4.59
C THR A 106 -11.11 10.90 5.22
N LYS A 107 -11.85 12.02 5.26
CA LYS A 107 -13.21 12.07 5.81
C LYS A 107 -14.20 11.21 5.01
N GLU A 108 -14.09 11.21 3.69
CA GLU A 108 -14.90 10.38 2.80
C GLU A 108 -14.53 8.89 2.88
N SER A 109 -13.35 8.58 3.42
CA SER A 109 -12.79 7.22 3.51
C SER A 109 -12.75 6.67 4.95
N ILE A 110 -13.56 7.20 5.87
CA ILE A 110 -13.67 6.66 7.23
C ILE A 110 -14.03 5.15 7.17
N GLY A 111 -13.35 4.36 8.01
CA GLY A 111 -13.45 2.90 8.06
C GLY A 111 -12.25 2.20 7.44
N ILE A 112 -12.47 1.01 6.92
CA ILE A 112 -11.41 0.14 6.41
C ILE A 112 -11.00 0.54 4.99
N ASN A 113 -9.71 0.78 4.82
CA ASN A 113 -9.05 1.09 3.55
C ASN A 113 -7.96 0.05 3.26
N PHE A 114 -7.49 0.01 2.03
CA PHE A 114 -6.30 -0.76 1.67
C PHE A 114 -5.04 0.05 1.93
N GLY A 115 -3.97 -0.65 2.29
CA GLY A 115 -2.65 -0.07 2.37
C GLY A 115 -1.55 -1.12 2.24
N THR A 116 -0.33 -0.63 2.22
CA THR A 116 0.87 -1.48 2.23
C THR A 116 1.87 -0.94 3.24
N LEU A 117 2.72 -1.82 3.76
CA LEU A 117 3.88 -1.40 4.54
C LEU A 117 4.77 -0.49 3.67
N PHE A 118 5.17 0.65 4.21
CA PHE A 118 6.04 1.60 3.52
C PHE A 118 7.47 1.04 3.41
N ILE A 119 7.98 0.93 2.18
CA ILE A 119 9.35 0.51 1.91
C ILE A 119 10.21 1.76 1.78
N SER A 120 11.14 1.96 2.71
CA SER A 120 12.10 3.06 2.66
C SER A 120 13.25 2.77 1.69
N GLY A 121 13.85 3.83 1.15
CA GLY A 121 15.05 3.70 0.30
C GLY A 121 14.80 3.23 -1.13
N LEU A 122 13.53 3.12 -1.55
CA LEU A 122 13.22 2.87 -2.95
C LEU A 122 13.71 4.04 -3.80
N GLN A 123 14.44 3.73 -4.86
CA GLN A 123 14.85 4.69 -5.87
C GLN A 123 13.94 4.54 -7.10
N PRO A 124 13.49 5.65 -7.73
CA PRO A 124 12.80 5.55 -9.00
C PRO A 124 13.68 4.81 -10.02
N PHE A 125 13.07 3.93 -10.80
CA PHE A 125 13.78 3.26 -11.88
C PHE A 125 14.00 4.27 -13.02
N TYR A 126 15.26 4.67 -13.22
CA TYR A 126 15.66 5.51 -14.37
C TYR A 126 16.29 4.63 -15.44
N ASN A 127 16.09 4.98 -16.72
CA ASN A 127 16.66 4.30 -17.89
C ASN A 127 18.21 4.19 -17.90
N GLN A 128 18.87 4.80 -16.93
CA GLN A 128 20.33 4.76 -16.78
C GLN A 128 20.83 3.59 -15.92
N PHE A 129 19.93 2.88 -15.21
CA PHE A 129 20.32 1.66 -14.50
C PHE A 129 20.55 0.56 -15.53
N LYS A 130 21.82 0.20 -15.73
CA LYS A 130 22.16 -1.01 -16.46
C LYS A 130 21.79 -2.19 -15.58
N ALA A 131 20.94 -3.06 -16.09
CA ALA A 131 20.61 -4.32 -15.43
C ALA A 131 21.79 -5.29 -15.60
N ASP A 132 22.87 -5.05 -14.86
CA ASP A 132 24.09 -5.88 -14.93
C ASP A 132 23.96 -7.17 -14.11
N GLU A 133 22.87 -7.28 -13.30
CA GLU A 133 22.62 -8.44 -12.44
C GLU A 133 21.52 -9.34 -13.02
N PRO A 134 21.78 -10.64 -13.24
CA PRO A 134 20.78 -11.57 -13.77
C PRO A 134 19.47 -11.60 -12.95
N ASN A 135 19.55 -11.40 -11.64
CA ASN A 135 18.40 -11.34 -10.75
C ASN A 135 17.51 -10.12 -11.02
N MET A 136 18.07 -8.98 -11.40
CA MET A 136 17.30 -7.78 -11.75
C MET A 136 16.50 -7.98 -13.04
N VAL A 137 17.08 -8.64 -14.04
CA VAL A 137 16.40 -8.97 -15.30
C VAL A 137 15.22 -9.89 -15.03
N ASN A 138 15.43 -10.94 -14.25
CA ASN A 138 14.37 -11.90 -13.89
C ASN A 138 13.25 -11.21 -13.12
N GLN A 139 13.57 -10.39 -12.13
CA GLN A 139 12.58 -9.61 -11.38
C GLN A 139 11.80 -8.66 -12.30
N ALA A 140 12.48 -7.94 -13.19
CA ALA A 140 11.83 -7.04 -14.14
C ALA A 140 10.88 -7.78 -15.09
N LEU A 141 11.27 -8.96 -15.59
CA LEU A 141 10.42 -9.81 -16.42
C LEU A 141 9.20 -10.33 -15.66
N MET A 142 9.38 -10.77 -14.40
CA MET A 142 8.29 -11.22 -13.56
C MET A 142 7.29 -10.08 -13.30
N ILE A 143 7.78 -8.88 -12.98
CA ILE A 143 6.94 -7.69 -12.78
C ILE A 143 6.18 -7.35 -14.08
N PHE A 144 6.85 -7.37 -15.23
CA PHE A 144 6.22 -7.09 -16.52
C PHE A 144 5.09 -8.08 -16.83
N VAL A 145 5.34 -9.38 -16.68
CA VAL A 145 4.32 -10.41 -16.90
C VAL A 145 3.18 -10.28 -15.90
N PHE A 146 3.48 -9.99 -14.64
CA PHE A 146 2.48 -9.75 -13.61
C PHE A 146 1.61 -8.54 -13.94
N ASP A 147 2.20 -7.40 -14.35
CA ASP A 147 1.47 -6.21 -14.74
C ASP A 147 0.53 -6.45 -15.92
N MET A 148 0.98 -7.22 -16.91
CA MET A 148 0.12 -7.65 -18.03
C MET A 148 -1.04 -8.53 -17.54
N PHE A 149 -0.79 -9.43 -16.60
CA PHE A 149 -1.80 -10.34 -16.06
C PHE A 149 -2.89 -9.62 -15.26
N VAL A 150 -2.50 -8.60 -14.48
CA VAL A 150 -3.43 -7.81 -13.64
C VAL A 150 -3.95 -6.55 -14.33
N ASP A 151 -3.61 -6.34 -15.61
CA ASP A 151 -3.98 -5.16 -16.42
C ASP A 151 -3.53 -3.84 -15.75
N ASN A 152 -2.31 -3.84 -15.21
CA ASN A 152 -1.74 -2.67 -14.54
C ASN A 152 -0.96 -1.80 -15.53
N ALA A 153 -1.61 -0.76 -16.05
CA ALA A 153 -1.05 0.16 -17.03
C ALA A 153 -0.34 1.39 -16.43
N ASP A 154 -0.30 1.52 -15.09
CA ASP A 154 0.13 2.73 -14.37
C ASP A 154 1.59 2.67 -13.87
N ARG A 155 2.50 1.95 -14.52
CA ARG A 155 3.93 1.89 -14.16
C ARG A 155 4.83 2.61 -15.13
#